data_92e6bc63a15e2a71e6d38f1c5a0730d1
#
_entry.id   92e6bc63a15e2a71e6d38f1c5a0730d1
#
_cell.length_a   1.000
_cell.length_b   1.000
_cell.length_c   1.000
_cell.angle_alpha   90.00
_cell.angle_beta   90.00
_cell.angle_gamma   90.00
#
_symmetry.space_group_name_H-M   'P 1'
#
loop_
_entity.id
_entity.type
_entity.pdbx_description
1 polymer ?
#
loop_
_entity_poly.entity_id
_entity_poly.type
_entity_poly.pdbx_seq_one_letter_code
_entity_poly.pdbx_strand_id
1 'polypeptide(L)'
;MIEGGQALLVEIEGPQATPAVTPIPTGQYKWIEVSEQINNEAEIDRLAGKLRNSAGELDRALVHLSVEGAVSLENRQHFQEKIIDGVSAAFCFMRIDDRRLFPQPTAEDMDRIDRGGFVRAAADELKRLAEERGEHSGIAAAALERLYVEHMKLQAEEQ
;
A
#
# COMPACT_ATOMS: atom_id res chain seq x y z
N MET A 1 3.79 12.71 -5.69
CA MET A 1 3.78 12.75 -7.17
C MET A 1 4.98 13.56 -7.59
N ILE A 2 5.94 12.96 -8.30
CA ILE A 2 7.11 13.67 -8.83
C ILE A 2 6.74 14.07 -10.24
N GLU A 3 6.61 15.39 -10.47
CA GLU A 3 6.38 15.91 -11.82
C GLU A 3 7.60 15.61 -12.68
N GLY A 4 7.38 15.25 -13.94
CA GLY A 4 8.44 14.97 -14.91
C GLY A 4 9.36 16.18 -15.10
N GLY A 5 10.53 15.95 -15.67
CA GLY A 5 11.55 16.99 -15.88
C GLY A 5 11.02 18.18 -16.70
N GLN A 6 11.62 19.34 -16.44
CA GLN A 6 11.35 20.57 -17.18
C GLN A 6 12.65 21.08 -17.78
N ALA A 7 12.62 21.58 -19.00
CA ALA A 7 13.65 22.44 -19.58
C ALA A 7 13.26 23.91 -19.38
N LEU A 8 14.24 24.77 -19.20
CA LEU A 8 14.01 26.21 -19.13
C LEU A 8 14.45 26.84 -20.46
N LEU A 9 13.50 27.46 -21.16
CA LEU A 9 13.82 28.34 -22.25
C LEU A 9 14.11 29.73 -21.66
N VAL A 10 15.31 30.22 -21.90
CA VAL A 10 15.76 31.53 -21.40
C VAL A 10 15.98 32.44 -22.60
N GLU A 11 15.22 33.52 -22.68
CA GLU A 11 15.34 34.55 -23.69
C GLU A 11 15.93 35.82 -23.07
N ILE A 12 16.97 36.40 -23.73
CA ILE A 12 17.65 37.58 -23.25
C ILE A 12 17.72 38.59 -24.43
N GLU A 13 17.01 39.70 -24.32
CA GLU A 13 16.92 40.72 -25.37
C GLU A 13 18.15 41.60 -25.53
N GLY A 14 19.09 41.57 -24.57
CA GLY A 14 20.32 42.34 -24.65
C GLY A 14 21.17 42.34 -23.37
N PRO A 15 22.37 42.97 -23.41
CA PRO A 15 23.27 43.07 -22.27
C PRO A 15 22.64 43.89 -21.15
N GLN A 16 22.19 43.41 -20.08
CA GLN A 16 21.46 44.01 -18.96
C GLN A 16 19.95 43.85 -19.00
N ALA A 17 19.38 43.17 -20.01
CA ALA A 17 17.97 42.80 -19.99
C ALA A 17 17.70 41.71 -18.95
N THR A 18 16.59 41.79 -18.26
CA THR A 18 16.12 40.71 -17.36
C THR A 18 15.75 39.50 -18.22
N PRO A 19 16.32 38.31 -17.96
CA PRO A 19 15.97 37.11 -18.71
C PRO A 19 14.50 36.75 -18.54
N ALA A 20 13.78 36.47 -19.65
CA ALA A 20 12.51 35.85 -19.64
C ALA A 20 12.70 34.32 -19.58
N VAL A 21 12.15 33.66 -18.55
CA VAL A 21 12.31 32.23 -18.31
C VAL A 21 10.96 31.52 -18.47
N THR A 22 10.88 30.66 -19.47
CA THR A 22 9.69 29.86 -19.74
C THR A 22 9.98 28.38 -19.46
N PRO A 23 9.33 27.75 -18.46
CA PRO A 23 9.46 26.32 -18.24
C PRO A 23 8.72 25.53 -19.31
N ILE A 24 9.43 24.61 -19.94
CA ILE A 24 8.88 23.69 -20.95
C ILE A 24 8.85 22.29 -20.34
N PRO A 25 7.66 21.65 -20.19
CA PRO A 25 7.58 20.28 -19.73
C PRO A 25 8.29 19.33 -20.69
N THR A 26 9.28 18.57 -20.21
CA THR A 26 10.03 17.58 -20.99
C THR A 26 9.82 16.16 -20.50
N GLY A 27 9.17 16.00 -19.35
CA GLY A 27 8.86 14.69 -18.77
C GLY A 27 7.79 13.97 -19.59
N GLN A 28 8.16 12.82 -20.16
CA GLN A 28 7.22 11.95 -20.89
C GLN A 28 6.54 10.93 -19.96
N TYR A 29 7.12 10.66 -18.80
CA TYR A 29 6.64 9.68 -17.85
C TYR A 29 6.33 10.31 -16.50
N LYS A 30 5.33 9.77 -15.82
CA LYS A 30 4.89 10.20 -14.49
C LYS A 30 5.20 9.12 -13.46
N TRP A 31 5.93 9.49 -12.42
CA TRP A 31 6.21 8.61 -11.30
C TRP A 31 5.11 8.73 -10.25
N ILE A 32 4.57 7.58 -9.82
CA ILE A 32 3.47 7.49 -8.86
C ILE A 32 3.88 6.50 -7.79
N GLU A 33 3.83 6.94 -6.55
CA GLU A 33 4.05 6.11 -5.38
C GLU A 33 2.73 5.95 -4.63
N VAL A 34 2.35 4.70 -4.38
CA VAL A 34 1.10 4.34 -3.71
C VAL A 34 1.43 3.37 -2.58
N SER A 35 1.02 3.72 -1.36
CA SER A 35 1.07 2.83 -0.20
C SER A 35 -0.34 2.64 0.32
N GLU A 36 -0.77 1.39 0.48
CA GLU A 36 -2.12 1.05 0.95
C GLU A 36 -2.09 -0.14 1.89
N GLN A 37 -2.99 -0.08 2.88
CA GLN A 37 -3.29 -1.20 3.73
C GLN A 37 -4.52 -1.92 3.17
N ILE A 38 -4.43 -3.26 3.03
CA ILE A 38 -5.52 -4.09 2.52
C ILE A 38 -5.72 -5.30 3.43
N ASN A 39 -6.98 -5.52 3.84
CA ASN A 39 -7.35 -6.64 4.71
C ASN A 39 -8.59 -7.39 4.17
N ASN A 40 -9.29 -6.81 3.19
CA ASN A 40 -10.52 -7.35 2.63
C ASN A 40 -10.69 -7.02 1.15
N GLU A 41 -11.66 -7.67 0.50
CA GLU A 41 -11.98 -7.52 -0.92
C GLU A 41 -12.35 -6.07 -1.30
N ALA A 42 -13.13 -5.38 -0.47
CA ALA A 42 -13.58 -4.02 -0.76
C ALA A 42 -12.40 -3.02 -0.80
N GLU A 43 -11.34 -3.26 0.00
CA GLU A 43 -10.12 -2.44 -0.02
C GLU A 43 -9.28 -2.72 -1.27
N ILE A 44 -9.24 -3.97 -1.74
CA ILE A 44 -8.61 -4.34 -3.02
C ILE A 44 -9.31 -3.64 -4.18
N ASP A 45 -10.65 -3.65 -4.19
CA ASP A 45 -11.43 -2.98 -5.23
C ASP A 45 -11.26 -1.47 -5.22
N ARG A 46 -11.18 -0.86 -4.04
CA ARG A 46 -10.89 0.56 -3.87
C ARG A 46 -9.50 0.92 -4.39
N LEU A 47 -8.49 0.08 -4.08
CA LEU A 47 -7.14 0.23 -4.60
C LEU A 47 -7.11 0.15 -6.13
N ALA A 48 -7.83 -0.80 -6.74
CA ALA A 48 -7.96 -0.92 -8.18
C ALA A 48 -8.55 0.35 -8.81
N GLY A 49 -9.60 0.91 -8.19
CA GLY A 49 -10.20 2.18 -8.61
C GLY A 49 -9.24 3.36 -8.46
N LYS A 50 -8.52 3.45 -7.34
CA LYS A 50 -7.52 4.49 -7.08
C LYS A 50 -6.39 4.45 -8.11
N LEU A 51 -5.87 3.27 -8.43
CA LEU A 51 -4.82 3.09 -9.42
C LEU A 51 -5.29 3.54 -10.81
N ARG A 52 -6.48 3.13 -11.27
CA ARG A 52 -7.03 3.54 -12.57
C ARG A 52 -7.22 5.05 -12.69
N ASN A 53 -7.49 5.74 -11.58
CA ASN A 53 -7.69 7.19 -11.55
C ASN A 53 -6.42 7.98 -11.18
N SER A 54 -5.27 7.32 -11.02
CA SER A 54 -4.03 7.94 -10.53
C SER A 54 -3.30 8.80 -11.57
N ALA A 55 -3.55 8.55 -12.85
CA ALA A 55 -2.97 9.31 -13.97
C ALA A 55 -3.99 9.45 -15.12
N GLY A 56 -3.87 10.52 -15.89
CA GLY A 56 -4.69 10.71 -17.11
C GLY A 56 -4.27 9.75 -18.24
N GLU A 57 -2.95 9.48 -18.35
CA GLU A 57 -2.34 8.56 -19.34
C GLU A 57 -1.61 7.46 -18.55
N LEU A 58 -2.27 6.32 -18.36
CA LEU A 58 -1.73 5.20 -17.58
C LEU A 58 -0.53 4.54 -18.27
N ASP A 59 -0.54 4.50 -19.62
CA ASP A 59 0.53 3.97 -20.46
C ASP A 59 1.85 4.76 -20.35
N ARG A 60 1.82 5.95 -19.74
CA ARG A 60 2.97 6.78 -19.40
C ARG A 60 3.25 6.88 -17.90
N ALA A 61 2.56 6.10 -17.09
CA ALA A 61 2.76 6.09 -15.66
C ALA A 61 3.65 4.93 -15.24
N LEU A 62 4.62 5.24 -14.35
CA LEU A 62 5.50 4.31 -13.67
C LEU A 62 5.05 4.27 -12.21
N VAL A 63 4.59 3.13 -11.73
CA VAL A 63 3.99 2.99 -10.41
C VAL A 63 4.87 2.15 -9.50
N HIS A 64 5.12 2.63 -8.28
CA HIS A 64 5.60 1.83 -7.18
C HIS A 64 4.45 1.67 -6.18
N LEU A 65 3.89 0.46 -6.12
CA LEU A 65 2.82 0.07 -5.22
C LEU A 65 3.40 -0.73 -4.04
N SER A 66 3.23 -0.23 -2.82
CA SER A 66 3.51 -0.95 -1.59
C SER A 66 2.19 -1.29 -0.91
N VAL A 67 1.99 -2.57 -0.60
CA VAL A 67 0.80 -3.03 0.11
C VAL A 67 1.18 -3.76 1.38
N GLU A 68 0.41 -3.53 2.43
CA GLU A 68 0.56 -4.22 3.71
C GLU A 68 -0.79 -4.63 4.28
N GLY A 69 -0.78 -5.60 5.20
CA GLY A 69 -2.00 -6.07 5.88
C GLY A 69 -2.06 -7.57 6.05
N ALA A 70 -3.25 -8.08 6.37
CA ALA A 70 -3.51 -9.50 6.49
C ALA A 70 -4.75 -9.86 5.68
N VAL A 71 -4.60 -10.79 4.74
CA VAL A 71 -5.67 -11.18 3.81
C VAL A 71 -5.88 -12.70 3.82
N SER A 72 -7.14 -13.12 3.65
CA SER A 72 -7.46 -14.53 3.41
C SER A 72 -6.84 -15.02 2.10
N LEU A 73 -6.75 -16.34 1.92
CA LEU A 73 -6.27 -16.94 0.68
C LEU A 73 -7.11 -16.51 -0.53
N GLU A 74 -8.43 -16.39 -0.35
CA GLU A 74 -9.37 -15.92 -1.39
C GLU A 74 -9.08 -14.45 -1.77
N ASN A 75 -8.92 -13.57 -0.79
CA ASN A 75 -8.57 -12.17 -1.03
C ASN A 75 -7.17 -12.02 -1.64
N ARG A 76 -6.23 -12.90 -1.30
CA ARG A 76 -4.91 -12.94 -1.95
C ARG A 76 -5.03 -13.29 -3.43
N GLN A 77 -5.87 -14.25 -3.78
CA GLN A 77 -6.16 -14.59 -5.17
C GLN A 77 -6.86 -13.42 -5.89
N HIS A 78 -7.86 -12.78 -5.26
CA HIS A 78 -8.53 -11.60 -5.80
C HIS A 78 -7.55 -10.45 -6.06
N PHE A 79 -6.60 -10.21 -5.14
CA PHE A 79 -5.53 -9.22 -5.34
C PHE A 79 -4.66 -9.57 -6.54
N GLN A 80 -4.26 -10.84 -6.70
CA GLN A 80 -3.49 -11.31 -7.84
C GLN A 80 -4.23 -11.01 -9.15
N GLU A 81 -5.46 -11.46 -9.28
CA GLU A 81 -6.26 -11.33 -10.51
C GLU A 81 -6.59 -9.87 -10.83
N LYS A 82 -6.99 -9.09 -9.82
CA LYS A 82 -7.48 -7.72 -10.00
C LYS A 82 -6.36 -6.70 -10.20
N ILE A 83 -5.31 -6.79 -9.38
CA ILE A 83 -4.22 -5.80 -9.37
C ILE A 83 -3.06 -6.27 -10.24
N ILE A 84 -2.51 -7.48 -9.99
CA ILE A 84 -1.29 -7.92 -10.64
C ILE A 84 -1.55 -8.28 -12.10
N ASP A 85 -2.57 -9.07 -12.39
CA ASP A 85 -2.87 -9.50 -13.75
C ASP A 85 -3.79 -8.53 -14.50
N GLY A 86 -4.58 -7.73 -13.78
CA GLY A 86 -5.56 -6.81 -14.33
C GLY A 86 -5.03 -5.39 -14.48
N VAL A 87 -5.03 -4.65 -13.38
CA VAL A 87 -4.77 -3.20 -13.39
C VAL A 87 -3.35 -2.88 -13.81
N SER A 88 -2.35 -3.71 -13.44
CA SER A 88 -0.94 -3.45 -13.74
C SER A 88 -0.66 -3.38 -15.24
N ALA A 89 -1.38 -4.15 -16.05
CA ALA A 89 -1.20 -4.19 -17.51
C ALA A 89 -1.53 -2.86 -18.22
N ALA A 90 -2.28 -1.96 -17.58
CA ALA A 90 -2.61 -0.65 -18.12
C ALA A 90 -1.48 0.38 -17.96
N PHE A 91 -0.51 0.11 -17.09
CA PHE A 91 0.60 1.03 -16.81
C PHE A 91 1.82 0.73 -17.69
N CYS A 92 2.65 1.76 -17.94
CA CYS A 92 3.94 1.56 -18.59
C CYS A 92 4.82 0.58 -17.79
N PHE A 93 4.83 0.75 -16.48
CA PHE A 93 5.52 -0.15 -15.56
C PHE A 93 4.88 -0.06 -14.17
N MET A 94 4.70 -1.20 -13.51
CA MET A 94 4.28 -1.27 -12.13
C MET A 94 5.20 -2.21 -11.34
N ARG A 95 5.85 -1.65 -10.32
CA ARG A 95 6.55 -2.44 -9.30
C ARG A 95 5.64 -2.60 -8.10
N ILE A 96 5.42 -3.86 -7.70
CA ILE A 96 4.57 -4.20 -6.56
C ILE A 96 5.46 -4.75 -5.45
N ASP A 97 5.39 -4.16 -4.27
CA ASP A 97 5.98 -4.65 -3.03
C ASP A 97 4.86 -5.13 -2.10
N ASP A 98 4.67 -6.43 -2.05
CA ASP A 98 3.66 -7.12 -1.25
C ASP A 98 4.28 -7.98 -0.13
N ARG A 99 5.55 -7.77 0.20
CA ARG A 99 6.26 -8.51 1.25
C ARG A 99 5.65 -8.34 2.65
N ARG A 100 4.87 -7.28 2.85
CA ARG A 100 4.15 -7.00 4.10
C ARG A 100 2.67 -7.35 4.02
N LEU A 101 2.25 -8.10 2.98
CA LEU A 101 0.91 -8.63 2.86
C LEU A 101 0.90 -10.08 3.34
N PHE A 102 0.56 -10.26 4.60
CA PHE A 102 0.58 -11.55 5.29
C PHE A 102 -0.73 -12.33 5.09
N PRO A 103 -0.70 -13.67 5.22
CA PRO A 103 -1.93 -14.45 5.32
C PRO A 103 -2.69 -14.06 6.59
N GLN A 104 -4.02 -14.07 6.50
CA GLN A 104 -4.87 -13.82 7.66
C GLN A 104 -4.60 -14.90 8.73
N PRO A 105 -4.36 -14.50 9.99
CA PRO A 105 -3.98 -15.44 11.03
C PRO A 105 -5.12 -16.39 11.38
N THR A 106 -4.80 -17.64 11.56
CA THR A 106 -5.71 -18.63 12.16
C THR A 106 -5.72 -18.51 13.70
N ALA A 107 -6.69 -19.15 14.34
CA ALA A 107 -6.71 -19.21 15.81
C ALA A 107 -5.42 -19.82 16.39
N GLU A 108 -4.84 -20.81 15.68
CA GLU A 108 -3.58 -21.45 16.08
C GLU A 108 -2.38 -20.52 15.93
N ASP A 109 -2.37 -19.67 14.90
CA ASP A 109 -1.31 -18.67 14.70
C ASP A 109 -1.36 -17.61 15.80
N MET A 110 -2.56 -17.19 16.18
CA MET A 110 -2.77 -16.28 17.31
C MET A 110 -2.27 -16.87 18.64
N ASP A 111 -2.44 -18.19 18.84
CA ASP A 111 -1.93 -18.88 20.04
C ASP A 111 -0.40 -19.02 20.07
N ARG A 112 0.27 -18.81 18.94
CA ARG A 112 1.74 -18.83 18.81
C ARG A 112 2.41 -17.47 18.99
N ILE A 113 1.62 -16.38 19.01
CA ILE A 113 2.16 -15.04 19.28
C ILE A 113 2.73 -15.04 20.69
N ASP A 114 4.04 -14.90 20.78
CA ASP A 114 4.83 -14.77 22.01
C ASP A 114 4.37 -15.70 23.17
N ARG A 115 5.13 -16.75 23.45
CA ARG A 115 4.78 -17.77 24.46
C ARG A 115 4.81 -17.28 25.91
N GLY A 116 5.07 -16.01 26.15
CA GLY A 116 5.07 -15.41 27.50
C GLY A 116 5.47 -13.95 27.45
N GLY A 117 4.70 -13.06 28.00
CA GLY A 117 5.01 -11.65 28.06
C GLY A 117 3.79 -10.76 27.89
N PHE A 118 4.01 -9.44 27.83
CA PHE A 118 2.91 -8.48 27.75
C PHE A 118 2.18 -8.52 26.39
N VAL A 119 2.86 -8.91 25.33
CA VAL A 119 2.26 -9.05 23.97
C VAL A 119 1.25 -10.18 24.00
N ARG A 120 1.57 -11.30 24.64
CA ARG A 120 0.62 -12.42 24.81
C ARG A 120 -0.59 -12.00 25.63
N ALA A 121 -0.37 -11.33 26.75
CA ALA A 121 -1.47 -10.85 27.59
C ALA A 121 -2.39 -9.87 26.84
N ALA A 122 -1.82 -9.00 26.00
CA ALA A 122 -2.58 -8.10 25.16
C ALA A 122 -3.38 -8.86 24.07
N ALA A 123 -2.79 -9.87 23.43
CA ALA A 123 -3.46 -10.71 22.43
C ALA A 123 -4.63 -11.49 23.05
N ASP A 124 -4.43 -12.09 24.22
CA ASP A 124 -5.48 -12.83 24.94
C ASP A 124 -6.65 -11.91 25.33
N GLU A 125 -6.36 -10.69 25.80
CA GLU A 125 -7.40 -9.71 26.15
C GLU A 125 -8.15 -9.21 24.91
N LEU A 126 -7.46 -8.92 23.81
CA LEU A 126 -8.09 -8.55 22.54
C LEU A 126 -8.95 -9.68 21.99
N LYS A 127 -8.50 -10.94 22.08
CA LYS A 127 -9.27 -12.11 21.68
C LYS A 127 -10.56 -12.23 22.50
N ARG A 128 -10.45 -12.09 23.83
CA ARG A 128 -11.61 -12.10 24.73
C ARG A 128 -12.63 -11.03 24.36
N LEU A 129 -12.17 -9.78 24.13
CA LEU A 129 -13.02 -8.66 23.75
C LEU A 129 -13.65 -8.84 22.34
N ALA A 130 -12.95 -9.48 21.41
CA ALA A 130 -13.47 -9.78 20.08
C ALA A 130 -14.57 -10.85 20.10
N GLU A 131 -14.46 -11.83 21.01
CA GLU A 131 -15.46 -12.90 21.23
C GLU A 131 -16.69 -12.42 22.01
N GLU A 132 -16.56 -11.40 22.85
CA GLU A 132 -17.65 -10.75 23.54
C GLU A 132 -18.51 -9.98 22.52
N ARG A 133 -19.82 -10.34 22.39
CA ARG A 133 -20.79 -9.64 21.53
C ARG A 133 -21.10 -8.23 22.08
N GLY A 134 -20.15 -7.31 21.96
CA GLY A 134 -20.26 -5.95 22.47
C GLY A 134 -19.92 -4.91 21.41
N GLU A 135 -20.13 -3.64 21.74
CA GLU A 135 -19.84 -2.48 20.86
C GLU A 135 -18.37 -2.42 20.42
N HIS A 136 -17.46 -3.00 21.18
CA HIS A 136 -16.02 -3.00 20.92
C HIS A 136 -15.49 -4.27 20.26
N SER A 137 -16.32 -5.28 19.97
CA SER A 137 -15.85 -6.55 19.41
C SER A 137 -15.16 -6.41 18.05
N GLY A 138 -15.70 -5.57 17.17
CA GLY A 138 -15.10 -5.29 15.86
C GLY A 138 -13.76 -4.53 15.96
N ILE A 139 -13.66 -3.62 16.92
CA ILE A 139 -12.41 -2.86 17.16
C ILE A 139 -11.34 -3.81 17.74
N ALA A 140 -11.73 -4.68 18.67
CA ALA A 140 -10.82 -5.65 19.27
C ALA A 140 -10.31 -6.67 18.25
N ALA A 141 -11.16 -7.16 17.35
CA ALA A 141 -10.76 -8.06 16.26
C ALA A 141 -9.74 -7.37 15.33
N ALA A 142 -10.02 -6.15 14.89
CA ALA A 142 -9.09 -5.38 14.04
C ALA A 142 -7.76 -5.07 14.75
N ALA A 143 -7.79 -4.79 16.05
CA ALA A 143 -6.58 -4.58 16.86
C ALA A 143 -5.74 -5.85 16.98
N LEU A 144 -6.39 -7.02 17.12
CA LEU A 144 -5.72 -8.31 17.19
C LEU A 144 -5.04 -8.67 15.87
N GLU A 145 -5.71 -8.46 14.73
CA GLU A 145 -5.11 -8.64 13.41
C GLU A 145 -3.89 -7.72 13.22
N ARG A 146 -4.00 -6.47 13.64
CA ARG A 146 -2.88 -5.52 13.55
C ARG A 146 -1.70 -5.93 14.43
N LEU A 147 -1.96 -6.41 15.64
CA LEU A 147 -0.93 -6.93 16.54
C LEU A 147 -0.16 -8.09 15.88
N TYR A 148 -0.88 -9.00 15.22
CA TYR A 148 -0.27 -10.11 14.48
C TYR A 148 0.59 -9.61 13.31
N VAL A 149 0.09 -8.67 12.49
CA VAL A 149 0.86 -8.10 11.38
C VAL A 149 2.15 -7.44 11.86
N GLU A 150 2.10 -6.65 12.94
CA GLU A 150 3.28 -6.00 13.50
C GLU A 150 4.27 -7.04 14.07
N HIS A 151 3.77 -8.10 14.72
CA HIS A 151 4.61 -9.20 15.17
C HIS A 151 5.33 -9.91 14.02
N MET A 152 4.62 -10.20 12.91
CA MET A 152 5.20 -10.82 11.73
C MET A 152 6.24 -9.93 11.04
N LYS A 153 6.02 -8.61 11.02
CA LYS A 153 7.01 -7.65 10.49
C LYS A 153 8.31 -7.69 11.28
N LEU A 154 8.22 -7.68 12.61
CA LEU A 154 9.40 -7.76 13.49
C LEU A 154 10.18 -9.06 13.27
N GLN A 155 9.50 -10.20 13.15
CA GLN A 155 10.15 -11.47 12.87
C GLN A 155 10.84 -11.52 11.50
N ALA A 156 10.28 -10.84 10.50
CA ALA A 156 10.86 -10.76 9.17
C ALA A 156 12.08 -9.83 9.09
N GLU A 157 12.18 -8.85 10.00
CA GLU A 157 13.31 -7.93 10.09
C GLU A 157 14.51 -8.52 10.88
N GLU A 158 14.28 -9.56 11.70
CA GLU A 158 15.31 -10.25 12.47
C GLU A 158 16.02 -11.38 11.69
N GLN A 159 15.57 -11.72 10.46
CA GLN A 159 16.15 -12.75 9.59
C GLN A 159 16.98 -12.15 8.45
#